data_1ddd1d730da26f21b13b6cc8eb58c318
#
_entry.id   1ddd1d730da26f21b13b6cc8eb58c318
#
_cell.length_a   1.000
_cell.length_b   1.000
_cell.length_c   1.000
_cell.angle_alpha   90.00
_cell.angle_beta   90.00
_cell.angle_gamma   90.00
#
_symmetry.space_group_name_H-M   'P 1'
#
loop_
_entity.id
_entity.type
_entity.pdbx_description
1 polymer ?
#
loop_
_entity_poly.entity_id
_entity_poly.type
_entity_poly.pdbx_seq_one_letter_code
_entity_poly.pdbx_strand_id
1 'polypeptide(L)'
;NPVYDFAGGDFITLLNKAKLSVAHGLYANETVAASTLKLASSHNLESWNDAIARNGVESLCQPVIAELYSGPLKEGTRQEASSLLTWTQGITGDHTYADWHDYVHRGWMTRHHSNAINATTAWHKDLRLGLIVSENKPNKPTLNTSAANTLANTALKLSGSGEFELVIMPSYALGDGRFSNLSWLQESPDPVTRQVWDNAALMSLPTATKLGARDAVSDSRAQQL
;
A
#
# COMPACT_ATOMS: atom_id res chain seq x y z
N ASN A 1 1.92 5.71 -2.85
CA ASN A 1 1.73 6.82 -3.81
C ASN A 1 1.71 8.17 -3.07
N PRO A 2 2.88 8.66 -2.59
CA PRO A 2 2.94 9.87 -1.76
C PRO A 2 2.34 11.13 -2.41
N VAL A 3 2.43 11.29 -3.72
CA VAL A 3 1.80 12.43 -4.42
C VAL A 3 0.28 12.44 -4.21
N TYR A 4 -0.32 11.27 -4.12
CA TYR A 4 -1.75 11.11 -3.89
C TYR A 4 -2.12 11.05 -2.40
N ASP A 5 -1.33 10.33 -1.59
CA ASP A 5 -1.66 10.00 -0.20
C ASP A 5 -1.25 11.10 0.80
N PHE A 6 -0.37 12.03 0.42
CA PHE A 6 0.19 13.00 1.35
C PHE A 6 -0.76 14.16 1.64
N ALA A 7 -1.33 14.20 2.82
CA ALA A 7 -2.26 15.24 3.25
C ALA A 7 -1.59 16.55 3.74
N GLY A 8 -0.26 16.60 3.83
CA GLY A 8 0.49 17.72 4.39
C GLY A 8 0.82 18.87 3.42
N GLY A 9 0.18 18.90 2.24
CA GLY A 9 0.40 19.92 1.22
C GLY A 9 0.81 19.35 -0.14
N ASP A 10 1.42 20.17 -0.99
CA ASP A 10 1.85 19.76 -2.32
C ASP A 10 3.15 18.94 -2.29
N PHE A 11 3.02 17.62 -2.32
CA PHE A 11 4.16 16.71 -2.32
C PHE A 11 5.03 16.85 -3.58
N ILE A 12 4.46 17.21 -4.72
CA ILE A 12 5.22 17.41 -5.98
C ILE A 12 6.23 18.53 -5.80
N THR A 13 5.81 19.65 -5.21
CA THR A 13 6.72 20.77 -4.92
C THR A 13 7.85 20.36 -3.97
N LEU A 14 7.58 19.47 -3.01
CA LEU A 14 8.61 18.92 -2.11
C LEU A 14 9.54 17.97 -2.87
N LEU A 15 8.99 17.08 -3.69
CA LEU A 15 9.75 16.12 -4.49
C LEU A 15 10.73 16.81 -5.44
N ASN A 16 10.30 17.92 -6.05
CA ASN A 16 11.12 18.70 -6.99
C ASN A 16 12.31 19.43 -6.33
N LYS A 17 12.36 19.50 -4.98
CA LYS A 17 13.55 20.00 -4.26
C LYS A 17 14.66 18.96 -4.19
N ALA A 18 14.38 17.68 -4.40
CA ALA A 18 15.39 16.64 -4.45
C ALA A 18 16.20 16.74 -5.74
N LYS A 19 17.53 16.61 -5.65
CA LYS A 19 18.40 16.58 -6.84
C LYS A 19 18.12 15.38 -7.73
N LEU A 20 17.69 14.28 -7.14
CA LEU A 20 17.31 13.04 -7.80
C LEU A 20 16.17 12.41 -7.02
N SER A 21 15.11 12.06 -7.72
CA SER A 21 14.00 11.26 -7.17
C SER A 21 13.88 9.96 -7.97
N VAL A 22 13.72 8.85 -7.27
CA VAL A 22 13.57 7.53 -7.88
C VAL A 22 12.29 6.91 -7.35
N ALA A 23 11.41 6.51 -8.24
CA ALA A 23 10.20 5.79 -7.87
C ALA A 23 10.19 4.39 -8.48
N HIS A 24 9.92 3.42 -7.62
CA HIS A 24 9.54 2.07 -8.02
C HIS A 24 8.01 1.98 -8.06
N GLY A 25 7.45 1.36 -9.09
CA GLY A 25 6.01 1.18 -9.18
C GLY A 25 5.61 0.05 -10.11
N LEU A 26 4.54 -0.67 -9.74
CA LEU A 26 3.86 -1.63 -10.63
C LEU A 26 3.11 -0.91 -11.75
N TYR A 27 2.66 0.31 -11.48
CA TYR A 27 1.89 1.14 -12.39
C TYR A 27 2.47 2.55 -12.44
N ALA A 28 2.25 3.23 -13.56
CA ALA A 28 2.61 4.63 -13.74
C ALA A 28 1.63 5.54 -12.97
N ASN A 29 1.69 5.49 -11.64
CA ASN A 29 0.91 6.37 -10.77
C ASN A 29 1.51 7.80 -10.71
N GLU A 30 0.85 8.69 -10.00
CA GLU A 30 1.21 10.12 -9.92
C GLU A 30 2.63 10.33 -9.38
N THR A 31 3.06 9.54 -8.40
CA THR A 31 4.43 9.63 -7.84
C THR A 31 5.47 9.14 -8.84
N VAL A 32 5.20 8.02 -9.52
CA VAL A 32 6.08 7.53 -10.59
C VAL A 32 6.15 8.54 -11.72
N ALA A 33 5.02 9.13 -12.11
CA ALA A 33 4.97 10.15 -13.16
C ALA A 33 5.80 11.39 -12.82
N ALA A 34 5.78 11.84 -11.55
CA ALA A 34 6.48 13.02 -11.06
C ALA A 34 7.99 12.79 -10.78
N SER A 35 8.45 11.54 -10.69
CA SER A 35 9.82 11.23 -10.31
C SER A 35 10.80 11.32 -11.49
N THR A 36 12.08 11.63 -11.19
CA THR A 36 13.15 11.75 -12.18
C THR A 36 13.48 10.41 -12.85
N LEU A 37 13.63 9.35 -12.04
CA LEU A 37 13.84 7.99 -12.50
C LEU A 37 12.62 7.14 -12.15
N LYS A 38 12.17 6.36 -13.12
CA LYS A 38 11.00 5.51 -13.04
C LYS A 38 11.43 4.08 -13.23
N LEU A 39 11.30 3.26 -12.19
CA LEU A 39 11.72 1.87 -12.19
C LEU A 39 10.48 0.98 -12.07
N ALA A 40 10.39 -0.02 -12.93
CA ALA A 40 9.33 -1.01 -12.88
C ALA A 40 9.58 -1.97 -11.70
N SER A 41 8.59 -2.10 -10.81
CA SER A 41 8.65 -3.05 -9.68
C SER A 41 8.22 -4.45 -10.10
N SER A 42 8.83 -5.46 -9.49
CA SER A 42 8.29 -6.82 -9.49
C SER A 42 7.05 -6.90 -8.60
N HIS A 43 6.11 -7.76 -8.95
CA HIS A 43 4.95 -8.02 -8.11
C HIS A 43 5.34 -8.82 -6.85
N ASN A 44 4.58 -8.69 -5.76
CA ASN A 44 4.84 -9.42 -4.52
C ASN A 44 4.86 -10.95 -4.72
N LEU A 45 4.09 -11.46 -5.67
CA LEU A 45 4.09 -12.90 -6.01
C LEU A 45 5.36 -13.36 -6.73
N GLU A 46 6.17 -12.44 -7.23
CA GLU A 46 7.45 -12.68 -7.93
C GLU A 46 8.66 -12.48 -7.01
N SER A 47 8.44 -12.06 -5.76
CA SER A 47 9.47 -11.50 -4.91
C SER A 47 9.65 -12.26 -3.60
N TRP A 48 10.91 -12.37 -3.15
CA TRP A 48 11.23 -12.80 -1.79
C TRP A 48 11.04 -11.65 -0.82
N ASN A 49 10.47 -11.95 0.36
CA ASN A 49 10.38 -10.98 1.44
C ASN A 49 10.21 -11.67 2.80
N ASP A 50 10.39 -10.90 3.88
CA ASP A 50 9.96 -11.26 5.22
C ASP A 50 9.17 -10.10 5.82
N ALA A 51 8.31 -10.40 6.78
CA ALA A 51 7.50 -9.38 7.42
C ALA A 51 7.16 -9.75 8.86
N ILE A 52 7.08 -8.74 9.70
CA ILE A 52 6.49 -8.85 11.04
C ILE A 52 5.04 -8.41 10.94
N ALA A 53 4.14 -9.36 10.65
CA ALA A 53 2.72 -9.08 10.43
C ALA A 53 2.03 -8.55 11.69
N ARG A 54 2.45 -9.03 12.84
CA ARG A 54 2.05 -8.55 14.18
C ARG A 54 3.11 -8.94 15.18
N ASN A 55 3.05 -8.34 16.37
CA ASN A 55 3.98 -8.65 17.43
C ASN A 55 4.03 -10.15 17.74
N GLY A 56 5.20 -10.74 17.66
CA GLY A 56 5.45 -12.18 17.86
C GLY A 56 5.13 -13.07 16.64
N VAL A 57 4.77 -12.52 15.49
CA VAL A 57 4.56 -13.30 14.26
C VAL A 57 5.43 -12.75 13.15
N GLU A 58 6.44 -13.51 12.77
CA GLU A 58 7.28 -13.24 11.60
C GLU A 58 6.89 -14.20 10.47
N SER A 59 6.76 -13.70 9.26
CA SER A 59 6.36 -14.46 8.08
C SER A 59 7.41 -14.37 6.98
N LEU A 60 7.54 -15.45 6.22
CA LEU A 60 8.33 -15.50 4.99
C LEU A 60 7.39 -15.47 3.78
N CYS A 61 7.72 -14.61 2.84
CA CYS A 61 7.08 -14.57 1.53
C CYS A 61 8.08 -15.10 0.50
N GLN A 62 7.77 -16.20 -0.15
CA GLN A 62 8.53 -16.72 -1.26
C GLN A 62 7.79 -16.47 -2.57
N PRO A 63 8.50 -16.27 -3.70
CA PRO A 63 7.85 -16.09 -5.00
C PRO A 63 7.04 -17.35 -5.36
N VAL A 64 5.79 -17.14 -5.78
CA VAL A 64 4.87 -18.20 -6.25
C VAL A 64 4.86 -18.31 -7.77
N ILE A 65 5.32 -17.26 -8.45
CA ILE A 65 5.51 -17.23 -9.90
C ILE A 65 6.90 -16.71 -10.23
N ALA A 66 7.42 -17.09 -11.40
CA ALA A 66 8.63 -16.49 -11.93
C ALA A 66 8.37 -15.04 -12.36
N GLU A 67 9.41 -14.23 -12.41
CA GLU A 67 9.30 -12.85 -12.92
C GLU A 67 8.77 -12.85 -14.35
N LEU A 68 7.63 -12.15 -14.55
CA LEU A 68 6.93 -12.13 -15.85
C LEU A 68 7.70 -11.34 -16.93
N TYR A 69 8.47 -10.34 -16.51
CA TYR A 69 9.20 -9.45 -17.40
C TYR A 69 10.72 -9.62 -17.29
N SER A 70 11.19 -10.81 -16.90
CA SER A 70 12.61 -11.17 -16.93
C SER A 70 13.03 -11.50 -18.37
N GLY A 71 13.64 -10.57 -19.05
CA GLY A 71 14.14 -10.77 -20.42
C GLY A 71 15.65 -11.06 -20.47
N PRO A 72 16.17 -11.52 -21.62
CA PRO A 72 17.59 -11.79 -21.82
C PRO A 72 18.47 -10.54 -21.67
N LEU A 73 17.89 -9.34 -21.76
CA LEU A 73 18.60 -8.07 -21.59
C LEU A 73 18.63 -7.61 -20.12
N LYS A 74 18.07 -8.36 -19.19
CA LYS A 74 17.92 -7.97 -17.76
C LYS A 74 17.25 -6.59 -17.55
N GLU A 75 16.47 -6.15 -18.49
CA GLU A 75 15.71 -4.89 -18.47
C GLU A 75 14.31 -5.09 -17.86
N GLY A 76 14.15 -6.16 -17.08
CA GLY A 76 12.87 -6.50 -16.48
C GLY A 76 12.52 -5.68 -15.26
N THR A 77 11.42 -6.08 -14.64
CA THR A 77 11.02 -5.56 -13.33
C THR A 77 12.05 -5.94 -12.27
N ARG A 78 12.13 -5.14 -11.21
CA ARG A 78 13.03 -5.39 -10.09
C ARG A 78 12.33 -5.08 -8.78
N GLN A 79 12.53 -5.93 -7.80
CA GLN A 79 12.07 -5.68 -6.45
C GLN A 79 12.79 -4.46 -5.84
N GLU A 80 12.05 -3.60 -5.13
CA GLU A 80 12.60 -2.38 -4.51
C GLU A 80 13.75 -2.69 -3.55
N ALA A 81 13.60 -3.73 -2.75
CA ALA A 81 14.59 -4.16 -1.78
C ALA A 81 15.91 -4.61 -2.45
N SER A 82 15.83 -5.27 -3.61
CA SER A 82 17.01 -5.62 -4.42
C SER A 82 17.75 -4.38 -4.92
N SER A 83 17.02 -3.33 -5.31
CA SER A 83 17.61 -2.04 -5.70
C SER A 83 18.30 -1.37 -4.53
N LEU A 84 17.65 -1.33 -3.37
CA LEU A 84 18.24 -0.76 -2.15
C LEU A 84 19.50 -1.51 -1.72
N LEU A 85 19.51 -2.84 -1.78
CA LEU A 85 20.69 -3.65 -1.50
C LEU A 85 21.83 -3.31 -2.47
N THR A 86 21.56 -3.27 -3.77
CA THR A 86 22.55 -2.93 -4.80
C THR A 86 23.14 -1.54 -4.58
N TRP A 87 22.32 -0.55 -4.27
CA TRP A 87 22.79 0.82 -4.02
C TRP A 87 23.61 0.91 -2.74
N THR A 88 23.19 0.21 -1.69
CA THR A 88 23.95 0.14 -0.43
C THR A 88 25.31 -0.47 -0.65
N GLN A 89 25.40 -1.59 -1.37
CA GLN A 89 26.64 -2.25 -1.74
C GLN A 89 27.54 -1.32 -2.58
N GLY A 90 26.96 -0.60 -3.53
CA GLY A 90 27.72 0.37 -4.35
C GLY A 90 28.27 1.55 -3.56
N ILE A 91 27.59 1.98 -2.48
CA ILE A 91 28.04 3.08 -1.62
C ILE A 91 29.07 2.62 -0.59
N THR A 92 28.83 1.46 0.04
CA THR A 92 29.65 0.95 1.14
C THR A 92 30.87 0.13 0.67
N GLY A 93 30.81 -0.44 -0.53
CA GLY A 93 31.77 -1.43 -1.00
C GLY A 93 31.61 -2.80 -0.33
N ASP A 94 30.59 -3.00 0.48
CA ASP A 94 30.30 -4.26 1.17
C ASP A 94 29.40 -5.15 0.30
N HIS A 95 29.95 -6.24 -0.22
CA HIS A 95 29.28 -7.24 -1.03
C HIS A 95 29.04 -8.55 -0.28
N THR A 96 28.76 -8.47 1.01
CA THR A 96 28.52 -9.65 1.88
C THR A 96 27.37 -10.52 1.38
N TYR A 97 26.32 -9.92 0.78
CA TYR A 97 25.15 -10.63 0.29
C TYR A 97 25.19 -10.72 -1.24
N ALA A 98 24.94 -11.91 -1.77
CA ALA A 98 24.91 -12.12 -3.21
C ALA A 98 23.71 -11.43 -3.89
N ASP A 99 22.55 -11.52 -3.27
CA ASP A 99 21.29 -10.96 -3.73
C ASP A 99 20.31 -10.75 -2.55
N TRP A 100 19.10 -10.31 -2.85
CA TRP A 100 18.07 -10.07 -1.82
C TRP A 100 17.58 -11.35 -1.15
N HIS A 101 17.52 -12.48 -1.88
CA HIS A 101 17.19 -13.77 -1.27
C HIS A 101 18.24 -14.20 -0.24
N ASP A 102 19.53 -14.06 -0.57
CA ASP A 102 20.61 -14.36 0.37
C ASP A 102 20.56 -13.47 1.61
N TYR A 103 20.20 -12.18 1.45
CA TYR A 103 19.99 -11.26 2.57
C TYR A 103 18.86 -11.74 3.49
N VAL A 104 17.69 -12.05 2.93
CA VAL A 104 16.54 -12.54 3.69
C VAL A 104 16.86 -13.88 4.38
N HIS A 105 17.46 -14.82 3.64
CA HIS A 105 17.83 -16.13 4.16
C HIS A 105 18.80 -16.03 5.34
N ARG A 106 19.91 -15.32 5.19
CA ARG A 106 20.89 -15.17 6.29
C ARG A 106 20.33 -14.39 7.46
N GLY A 107 19.57 -13.35 7.21
CA GLY A 107 18.88 -12.60 8.26
C GLY A 107 17.92 -13.46 9.06
N TRP A 108 17.12 -14.27 8.38
CA TRP A 108 16.19 -15.21 9.01
C TRP A 108 16.92 -16.26 9.84
N MET A 109 17.94 -16.89 9.26
CA MET A 109 18.72 -17.92 9.95
C MET A 109 19.42 -17.38 11.19
N THR A 110 19.94 -16.16 11.12
CA THR A 110 20.59 -15.50 12.28
C THR A 110 19.58 -15.22 13.40
N ARG A 111 18.39 -14.77 13.07
CA ARG A 111 17.35 -14.46 14.06
C ARG A 111 16.76 -15.70 14.73
N HIS A 112 16.52 -16.75 13.95
CA HIS A 112 15.71 -17.90 14.43
C HIS A 112 16.50 -19.19 14.62
N HIS A 113 17.62 -19.35 13.91
CA HIS A 113 18.33 -20.63 13.82
C HIS A 113 19.84 -20.50 13.95
N SER A 114 20.33 -19.50 14.69
CA SER A 114 21.78 -19.26 14.87
C SER A 114 22.57 -20.49 15.38
N ASN A 115 21.91 -21.40 16.10
CA ASN A 115 22.50 -22.62 16.66
C ASN A 115 21.98 -23.91 15.98
N ALA A 116 21.35 -23.82 14.83
CA ALA A 116 20.80 -25.00 14.17
C ALA A 116 21.91 -25.94 13.66
N ILE A 117 21.85 -27.22 14.06
CA ILE A 117 22.80 -28.25 13.60
C ILE A 117 22.66 -28.47 12.10
N ASN A 118 21.44 -28.37 11.56
CA ASN A 118 21.19 -28.47 10.12
C ASN A 118 20.37 -27.24 9.66
N ALA A 119 21.09 -26.23 9.21
CA ALA A 119 20.52 -24.96 8.76
C ALA A 119 19.58 -25.13 7.56
N THR A 120 19.92 -25.99 6.62
CA THR A 120 19.10 -26.24 5.41
C THR A 120 17.75 -26.86 5.76
N THR A 121 17.74 -27.83 6.68
CA THR A 121 16.48 -28.45 7.13
C THR A 121 15.60 -27.47 7.87
N ALA A 122 16.18 -26.62 8.72
CA ALA A 122 15.46 -25.58 9.44
C ALA A 122 14.82 -24.58 8.49
N TRP A 123 15.58 -24.09 7.52
CA TRP A 123 15.10 -23.18 6.47
C TRP A 123 13.93 -23.77 5.68
N HIS A 124 14.07 -25.00 5.17
CA HIS A 124 13.01 -25.67 4.40
C HIS A 124 11.75 -25.92 5.23
N LYS A 125 11.91 -26.16 6.54
CA LYS A 125 10.77 -26.29 7.45
C LYS A 125 10.02 -24.97 7.55
N ASP A 126 10.72 -23.86 7.73
CA ASP A 126 10.10 -22.54 7.89
C ASP A 126 9.46 -22.07 6.59
N LEU A 127 10.10 -22.29 5.45
CA LEU A 127 9.49 -22.02 4.14
C LEU A 127 8.16 -22.75 3.95
N ARG A 128 8.08 -24.00 4.40
CA ARG A 128 6.85 -24.79 4.29
C ARG A 128 5.76 -24.31 5.25
N LEU A 129 6.14 -23.81 6.43
CA LEU A 129 5.22 -23.23 7.40
C LEU A 129 4.81 -21.81 7.03
N GLY A 130 5.69 -21.07 6.36
CA GLY A 130 5.51 -19.68 5.96
C GLY A 130 5.58 -18.66 7.09
N LEU A 131 5.63 -19.10 8.36
CA LEU A 131 5.67 -18.21 9.51
C LEU A 131 6.29 -18.89 10.74
N ILE A 132 6.82 -18.04 11.63
CA ILE A 132 7.21 -18.40 12.99
C ILE A 132 6.37 -17.58 13.97
N VAL A 133 5.86 -18.25 15.00
CA VAL A 133 5.18 -17.59 16.12
C VAL A 133 6.10 -17.66 17.34
N SER A 134 6.52 -16.52 17.83
CA SER A 134 7.25 -16.41 19.09
C SER A 134 6.30 -15.98 20.22
N GLU A 135 6.50 -16.54 21.41
CA GLU A 135 5.77 -16.08 22.59
C GLU A 135 6.18 -14.65 22.89
N ASN A 136 5.27 -13.73 22.68
CA ASN A 136 5.50 -12.33 23.01
C ASN A 136 4.57 -11.91 24.14
N LYS A 137 5.17 -11.44 25.23
CA LYS A 137 4.37 -10.87 26.32
C LYS A 137 3.87 -9.50 25.86
N PRO A 138 2.55 -9.27 25.80
CA PRO A 138 2.02 -8.00 25.39
C PRO A 138 2.51 -6.91 26.36
N ASN A 139 3.15 -5.88 25.83
CA ASN A 139 3.41 -4.68 26.59
C ASN A 139 2.06 -4.05 26.98
N LYS A 140 1.86 -3.76 28.26
CA LYS A 140 0.69 -2.99 28.67
C LYS A 140 0.93 -1.52 28.29
N PRO A 141 0.22 -1.00 27.29
CA PRO A 141 0.38 0.41 26.93
C PRO A 141 -0.12 1.29 28.06
N THR A 142 0.61 2.36 28.35
CA THR A 142 0.17 3.40 29.26
C THR A 142 -0.48 4.50 28.43
N LEU A 143 -1.74 4.81 28.74
CA LEU A 143 -2.47 5.87 28.05
C LEU A 143 -1.84 7.23 28.39
N ASN A 144 -1.39 7.96 27.38
CA ASN A 144 -1.03 9.36 27.54
C ASN A 144 -2.26 10.24 27.49
N THR A 145 -2.85 10.51 28.66
CA THR A 145 -4.08 11.30 28.80
C THR A 145 -3.93 12.75 28.32
N SER A 146 -2.74 13.34 28.45
CA SER A 146 -2.47 14.69 27.94
C SER A 146 -2.53 14.75 26.42
N ALA A 147 -1.91 13.80 25.74
CA ALA A 147 -1.97 13.69 24.28
C ALA A 147 -3.39 13.41 23.77
N ALA A 148 -4.13 12.53 24.48
CA ALA A 148 -5.53 12.24 24.14
C ALA A 148 -6.43 13.47 24.26
N ASN A 149 -6.28 14.26 25.32
CA ASN A 149 -7.01 15.50 25.52
C ASN A 149 -6.66 16.57 24.46
N THR A 150 -5.39 16.68 24.09
CA THR A 150 -4.96 17.59 23.02
C THR A 150 -5.58 17.20 21.68
N LEU A 151 -5.56 15.91 21.33
CA LEU A 151 -6.18 15.38 20.12
C LEU A 151 -7.69 15.63 20.10
N ALA A 152 -8.39 15.33 21.20
CA ALA A 152 -9.84 15.56 21.32
C ALA A 152 -10.19 17.04 21.13
N ASN A 153 -9.46 17.95 21.76
CA ASN A 153 -9.66 19.39 21.60
C ASN A 153 -9.36 19.91 20.19
N THR A 154 -8.46 19.26 19.47
CA THR A 154 -8.13 19.62 18.08
C THR A 154 -9.16 19.07 17.11
N ALA A 155 -9.62 17.83 17.32
CA ALA A 155 -10.61 17.17 16.46
C ALA A 155 -12.01 17.83 16.50
N LEU A 156 -12.36 18.47 17.61
CA LEU A 156 -13.65 19.15 17.77
C LEU A 156 -13.76 20.51 17.06
N LYS A 157 -12.67 21.02 16.50
CA LYS A 157 -12.70 22.24 15.68
C LYS A 157 -13.09 21.92 14.24
N LEU A 158 -14.30 21.48 14.03
CA LEU A 158 -14.92 21.47 12.70
C LEU A 158 -15.15 22.93 12.28
N SER A 159 -14.25 23.46 11.44
CA SER A 159 -14.38 24.81 10.92
C SER A 159 -14.95 24.74 9.50
N GLY A 160 -16.23 24.87 9.37
CA GLY A 160 -16.90 25.04 8.09
C GLY A 160 -18.06 26.02 8.26
N SER A 161 -18.14 27.03 7.39
CA SER A 161 -19.27 27.97 7.29
C SER A 161 -20.25 27.56 6.17
N GLY A 162 -20.07 26.39 5.58
CA GLY A 162 -20.90 25.87 4.48
C GLY A 162 -22.25 25.34 4.97
N GLU A 163 -23.24 25.37 4.08
CA GLU A 163 -24.60 24.87 4.34
C GLU A 163 -24.61 23.30 4.38
N PHE A 164 -23.63 22.66 3.78
CA PHE A 164 -23.52 21.21 3.70
C PHE A 164 -22.19 20.74 4.29
N GLU A 165 -22.22 19.61 4.95
CA GLU A 165 -21.03 18.88 5.37
C GLU A 165 -20.71 17.82 4.31
N LEU A 166 -19.49 17.87 3.73
CA LEU A 166 -19.00 16.87 2.78
C LEU A 166 -18.19 15.82 3.52
N VAL A 167 -18.66 14.58 3.49
CA VAL A 167 -17.91 13.42 4.01
C VAL A 167 -17.34 12.63 2.84
N ILE A 168 -16.02 12.56 2.75
CA ILE A 168 -15.32 11.77 1.73
C ILE A 168 -14.86 10.46 2.38
N MET A 169 -15.31 9.34 1.82
CA MET A 169 -14.98 8.01 2.32
C MET A 169 -14.40 7.15 1.17
N PRO A 170 -13.44 6.26 1.48
CA PRO A 170 -12.99 5.30 0.48
C PRO A 170 -14.13 4.35 0.10
N SER A 171 -14.19 3.99 -1.19
CA SER A 171 -15.13 2.98 -1.68
C SER A 171 -14.83 1.62 -1.05
N TYR A 172 -15.87 0.85 -0.76
CA TYR A 172 -15.71 -0.52 -0.24
C TYR A 172 -14.92 -1.43 -1.21
N ALA A 173 -15.21 -1.34 -2.50
CA ALA A 173 -14.55 -2.16 -3.52
C ALA A 173 -13.21 -1.57 -4.00
N LEU A 174 -13.15 -0.26 -4.21
CA LEU A 174 -12.04 0.40 -4.91
C LEU A 174 -11.09 1.16 -3.98
N GLY A 175 -11.41 1.24 -2.69
CA GLY A 175 -10.66 2.05 -1.74
C GLY A 175 -10.74 3.53 -2.12
N ASP A 176 -9.60 4.17 -2.20
CA ASP A 176 -9.43 5.57 -2.64
C ASP A 176 -9.27 5.72 -4.17
N GLY A 177 -9.54 4.67 -4.93
CA GLY A 177 -9.32 4.59 -6.37
C GLY A 177 -8.05 3.83 -6.77
N ARG A 178 -7.21 3.40 -5.84
CA ARG A 178 -5.99 2.63 -6.12
C ARG A 178 -6.25 1.32 -6.86
N PHE A 179 -7.45 0.77 -6.72
CA PHE A 179 -7.89 -0.47 -7.38
C PHE A 179 -8.79 -0.22 -8.59
N SER A 180 -8.87 1.01 -9.10
CA SER A 180 -9.75 1.38 -10.23
C SER A 180 -9.46 0.62 -11.53
N ASN A 181 -8.22 0.13 -11.72
CA ASN A 181 -7.85 -0.68 -12.87
C ASN A 181 -8.31 -2.15 -12.79
N LEU A 182 -8.87 -2.57 -11.67
CA LEU A 182 -9.37 -3.93 -11.47
C LEU A 182 -10.85 -4.00 -11.84
N SER A 183 -11.15 -4.41 -13.07
CA SER A 183 -12.53 -4.49 -13.57
C SER A 183 -13.45 -5.35 -12.70
N TRP A 184 -12.96 -6.43 -12.15
CA TRP A 184 -13.72 -7.29 -11.22
C TRP A 184 -14.14 -6.57 -9.95
N LEU A 185 -13.32 -5.66 -9.43
CA LEU A 185 -13.71 -4.82 -8.30
C LEU A 185 -14.68 -3.71 -8.71
N GLN A 186 -14.56 -3.19 -9.94
CA GLN A 186 -15.54 -2.26 -10.50
C GLN A 186 -16.94 -2.88 -10.65
N GLU A 187 -17.00 -4.18 -10.90
CA GLU A 187 -18.24 -4.96 -11.02
C GLU A 187 -18.79 -5.39 -9.66
N SER A 188 -18.00 -5.30 -8.58
CA SER A 188 -18.46 -5.63 -7.24
C SER A 188 -19.44 -4.60 -6.72
N PRO A 189 -20.71 -4.96 -6.46
CA PRO A 189 -21.71 -4.00 -6.02
C PRO A 189 -21.43 -3.52 -4.59
N ASP A 190 -21.63 -2.23 -4.36
CA ASP A 190 -21.62 -1.67 -3.01
C ASP A 190 -22.66 -2.41 -2.13
N PRO A 191 -22.31 -2.78 -0.90
CA PRO A 191 -23.20 -3.57 -0.02
C PRO A 191 -24.55 -2.92 0.27
N VAL A 192 -24.61 -1.59 0.30
CA VAL A 192 -25.80 -0.81 0.65
C VAL A 192 -26.53 -0.31 -0.58
N THR A 193 -25.84 0.44 -1.44
CA THR A 193 -26.45 1.11 -2.61
C THR A 193 -26.62 0.17 -3.82
N ARG A 194 -25.88 -0.95 -3.84
CA ARG A 194 -25.83 -1.89 -4.98
C ARG A 194 -25.26 -1.27 -6.27
N GLN A 195 -24.66 -0.12 -6.18
CA GLN A 195 -24.04 0.56 -7.31
C GLN A 195 -22.75 -0.17 -7.74
N VAL A 196 -22.50 -0.19 -9.04
CA VAL A 196 -21.31 -0.71 -9.69
C VAL A 196 -20.80 0.32 -10.70
N TRP A 197 -19.51 0.30 -10.99
CA TRP A 197 -18.83 1.09 -12.04
C TRP A 197 -18.84 2.61 -11.85
N ASP A 198 -19.56 3.16 -10.89
CA ASP A 198 -19.76 4.59 -10.80
C ASP A 198 -19.32 5.15 -9.43
N ASN A 199 -19.23 6.46 -9.35
CA ASN A 199 -18.86 7.19 -8.13
C ASN A 199 -19.95 8.23 -7.85
N ALA A 200 -20.95 7.86 -7.05
CA ALA A 200 -22.09 8.72 -6.75
C ALA A 200 -21.91 9.49 -5.45
N ALA A 201 -22.42 10.72 -5.43
CA ALA A 201 -22.62 11.48 -4.23
C ALA A 201 -23.93 11.06 -3.54
N LEU A 202 -23.82 10.46 -2.34
CA LEU A 202 -24.99 10.05 -1.55
C LEU A 202 -25.57 11.24 -0.81
N MET A 203 -26.85 11.53 -1.00
CA MET A 203 -27.52 12.65 -0.36
C MET A 203 -29.02 12.39 -0.17
N SER A 204 -29.66 13.15 0.70
CA SER A 204 -31.11 13.07 0.87
C SER A 204 -31.87 13.67 -0.33
N LEU A 205 -33.11 13.22 -0.56
CA LEU A 205 -33.95 13.78 -1.62
C LEU A 205 -34.15 15.30 -1.51
N PRO A 206 -34.39 15.88 -0.32
CA PRO A 206 -34.49 17.33 -0.17
C PRO A 206 -33.18 18.03 -0.60
N THR A 207 -32.02 17.47 -0.23
CA THR A 207 -30.71 18.01 -0.62
C THR A 207 -30.52 17.95 -2.12
N ALA A 208 -30.84 16.81 -2.75
CA ALA A 208 -30.76 16.64 -4.20
C ALA A 208 -31.63 17.66 -4.94
N THR A 209 -32.88 17.88 -4.49
CA THR A 209 -33.76 18.90 -5.05
C THR A 209 -33.20 20.31 -4.92
N LYS A 210 -32.63 20.64 -3.75
CA LYS A 210 -32.00 21.94 -3.49
C LYS A 210 -30.79 22.20 -4.38
N LEU A 211 -30.02 21.15 -4.67
CA LEU A 211 -28.84 21.21 -5.54
C LEU A 211 -29.18 21.08 -7.04
N GLY A 212 -30.46 20.93 -7.40
CA GLY A 212 -30.89 20.73 -8.79
C GLY A 212 -30.53 19.35 -9.38
N ALA A 213 -30.07 18.41 -8.54
CA ALA A 213 -29.64 17.09 -9.00
C ALA A 213 -30.83 16.13 -9.25
N ARG A 214 -32.03 16.44 -8.74
CA ARG A 214 -33.20 15.58 -8.85
C ARG A 214 -33.81 15.56 -10.25
N ASP A 215 -33.73 16.68 -10.97
CA ASP A 215 -34.38 16.80 -12.29
C ASP A 215 -33.70 15.92 -13.34
N ALA A 216 -32.40 15.71 -13.23
CA ALA A 216 -31.66 14.80 -14.11
C ALA A 216 -32.06 13.31 -13.96
N VAL A 217 -32.55 12.91 -12.77
CA VAL A 217 -32.97 11.52 -12.50
C VAL A 217 -34.43 11.28 -12.92
N SER A 218 -35.30 12.30 -12.82
CA SER A 218 -36.71 12.19 -13.24
C SER A 218 -36.85 12.10 -14.76
N ASP A 219 -36.00 12.82 -15.50
CA ASP A 219 -36.02 12.86 -16.96
C ASP A 219 -35.57 11.52 -17.60
N SER A 220 -34.61 10.83 -17.00
CA SER A 220 -34.14 9.53 -17.50
C SER A 220 -35.17 8.40 -17.31
N ARG A 221 -36.01 8.48 -16.26
CA ARG A 221 -37.11 7.51 -16.04
C ARG A 221 -38.35 7.78 -16.90
N ALA A 222 -38.60 9.03 -17.26
CA ALA A 222 -39.71 9.41 -18.15
C ALA A 222 -39.47 8.98 -19.61
N GLN A 223 -38.21 8.73 -19.99
CA GLN A 223 -37.86 8.24 -21.34
C GLN A 223 -37.86 6.71 -21.47
N GLN A 224 -38.06 5.96 -20.36
CA GLN A 224 -38.12 4.48 -20.35
C GLN A 224 -39.54 3.90 -20.17
N LEU A 225 -40.59 4.73 -20.15
CA LEU A 225 -42.01 4.36 -20.17
C LEU A 225 -42.65 4.81 -21.45
#